data_c08e6733516f9623269896aea4c7aaf9
#
_entry.id   c08e6733516f9623269896aea4c7aaf9
#
_cell.length_a   1.000
_cell.length_b   1.000
_cell.length_c   1.000
_cell.angle_alpha   90.00
_cell.angle_beta   90.00
_cell.angle_gamma   90.00
#
_symmetry.space_group_name_H-M   'P 1'
#
loop_
_entity.id
_entity.type
_entity.pdbx_description
1 polymer ?
#
loop_
_entity_poly.entity_id
_entity_poly.type
_entity_poly.pdbx_seq_one_letter_code
_entity_poly.pdbx_strand_id
1 'polypeptide(L)'
;MSELEKAMVALIDVFHQYSGREGDKHKLKKSELKELINNELSHFLEEIKEQEVVDKVMETLDNDGDGECDFQEFMAFVAMVTTACHEFFEHQ
;
A
#
# COMPACT_ATOMS: atom_id res chain seq x y z
N MET A 1 -20.76 -5.04 11.88
CA MET A 1 -19.29 -5.03 12.04
C MET A 1 -18.85 -3.81 12.82
N SER A 2 -17.81 -3.99 13.64
CA SER A 2 -17.21 -2.86 14.34
C SER A 2 -16.51 -1.92 13.36
N GLU A 3 -16.13 -0.75 13.84
CA GLU A 3 -15.37 0.18 13.00
C GLU A 3 -14.03 -0.41 12.56
N LEU A 4 -13.37 -1.16 13.44
CA LEU A 4 -12.11 -1.82 13.10
C LEU A 4 -12.32 -2.88 12.02
N GLU A 5 -13.36 -3.68 12.17
CA GLU A 5 -13.68 -4.71 11.16
C GLU A 5 -13.99 -4.08 9.80
N LYS A 6 -14.73 -2.98 9.79
CA LYS A 6 -15.00 -2.24 8.55
C LYS A 6 -13.72 -1.75 7.89
N ALA A 7 -12.79 -1.25 8.69
CA ALA A 7 -11.50 -0.77 8.20
C ALA A 7 -10.69 -1.92 7.58
N MET A 8 -10.71 -3.09 8.22
CA MET A 8 -10.00 -4.26 7.72
C MET A 8 -10.57 -4.74 6.39
N VAL A 9 -11.91 -4.76 6.27
CA VAL A 9 -12.56 -5.10 5.00
C VAL A 9 -12.20 -4.09 3.92
N ALA A 10 -12.15 -2.80 4.26
CA ALA A 10 -11.76 -1.76 3.32
C ALA A 10 -10.33 -1.99 2.81
N LEU A 11 -9.42 -2.40 3.67
CA LEU A 11 -8.04 -2.70 3.27
C LEU A 11 -7.98 -3.87 2.29
N ILE A 12 -8.75 -4.91 2.55
CA ILE A 12 -8.82 -6.08 1.66
C ILE A 12 -9.39 -5.66 0.30
N ASP A 13 -10.45 -4.87 0.30
CA ASP A 13 -11.10 -4.42 -0.94
C ASP A 13 -10.15 -3.54 -1.76
N VAL A 14 -9.45 -2.62 -1.13
CA VAL A 14 -8.50 -1.74 -1.82
C VAL A 14 -7.39 -2.55 -2.46
N PHE A 15 -6.83 -3.49 -1.70
CA PHE A 15 -5.76 -4.35 -2.23
C PHE A 15 -6.24 -5.08 -3.49
N HIS A 16 -7.39 -5.73 -3.43
CA HIS A 16 -7.91 -6.50 -4.57
C HIS A 16 -8.33 -5.62 -5.74
N GLN A 17 -8.77 -4.41 -5.46
CA GLN A 17 -9.13 -3.46 -6.51
C GLN A 17 -7.93 -3.16 -7.42
N TYR A 18 -6.75 -3.13 -6.86
CA TYR A 18 -5.53 -2.84 -7.62
C TYR A 18 -4.79 -4.10 -8.06
N SER A 19 -4.74 -5.13 -7.24
CA SER A 19 -4.03 -6.35 -7.57
C SER A 19 -4.69 -7.17 -8.68
N GLY A 20 -5.99 -6.99 -8.88
CA GLY A 20 -6.73 -7.74 -9.88
C GLY A 20 -6.61 -7.21 -11.31
N ARG A 21 -5.85 -6.15 -11.53
CA ARG A 21 -5.79 -5.48 -12.84
C ARG A 21 -4.87 -6.18 -13.82
N GLU A 22 -3.75 -6.69 -13.35
CA GLU A 22 -2.75 -7.34 -14.20
C GLU A 22 -2.16 -8.53 -13.46
N GLY A 23 -1.93 -9.63 -14.16
CA GLY A 23 -1.21 -10.78 -13.63
C GLY A 23 -1.86 -11.43 -12.41
N ASP A 24 -1.07 -11.65 -11.37
CA ASP A 24 -1.49 -12.36 -10.16
C ASP A 24 -2.42 -11.49 -9.31
N LYS A 25 -3.63 -11.98 -9.05
CA LYS A 25 -4.63 -11.27 -8.27
C LYS A 25 -4.30 -11.16 -6.80
N HIS A 26 -3.28 -11.88 -6.35
CA HIS A 26 -2.88 -11.91 -4.94
C HIS A 26 -1.64 -11.07 -4.68
N LYS A 27 -1.14 -10.37 -5.70
CA LYS A 27 0.07 -9.55 -5.58
C LYS A 27 -0.08 -8.25 -6.36
N LEU A 28 0.58 -7.21 -5.87
CA LEU A 28 0.63 -5.91 -6.53
C LEU A 28 1.94 -5.80 -7.31
N LYS A 29 1.85 -5.47 -8.57
CA LYS A 29 3.01 -5.09 -9.37
C LYS A 29 3.39 -3.65 -9.07
N LYS A 30 4.57 -3.23 -9.51
CA LYS A 30 5.03 -1.85 -9.29
C LYS A 30 4.04 -0.82 -9.82
N SER A 31 3.49 -1.03 -11.01
CA SER A 31 2.51 -0.12 -11.60
C SER A 31 1.24 -0.05 -10.79
N GLU A 32 0.77 -1.19 -10.27
CA GLU A 32 -0.42 -1.26 -9.44
C GLU A 32 -0.21 -0.58 -8.09
N LEU A 33 0.96 -0.80 -7.49
CA LEU A 33 1.31 -0.17 -6.22
C LEU A 33 1.40 1.35 -6.38
N LYS A 34 2.00 1.82 -7.47
CA LYS A 34 2.08 3.24 -7.77
C LYS A 34 0.69 3.87 -7.85
N GLU A 35 -0.21 3.24 -8.60
CA GLU A 35 -1.58 3.74 -8.73
C GLU A 35 -2.32 3.74 -7.39
N LEU A 36 -2.14 2.68 -6.60
CA LEU A 36 -2.76 2.59 -5.29
C LEU A 36 -2.33 3.76 -4.40
N ILE A 37 -1.02 3.99 -4.33
CA ILE A 37 -0.49 5.07 -3.50
C ILE A 37 -1.00 6.43 -3.98
N ASN A 38 -0.96 6.67 -5.28
CA ASN A 38 -1.34 7.98 -5.82
C ASN A 38 -2.84 8.26 -5.68
N ASN A 39 -3.67 7.22 -5.76
CA ASN A 39 -5.12 7.38 -5.69
C ASN A 39 -5.68 7.29 -4.27
N GLU A 40 -5.10 6.42 -3.44
CA GLU A 40 -5.68 6.12 -2.11
C GLU A 40 -4.96 6.83 -0.97
N LEU A 41 -3.73 7.25 -1.17
CA LEU A 41 -2.92 7.87 -0.12
C LEU A 41 -2.52 9.30 -0.45
N SER A 42 -3.31 9.98 -1.27
CA SER A 42 -2.98 11.34 -1.75
C SER A 42 -2.93 12.38 -0.64
N HIS A 43 -3.55 12.12 0.51
CA HIS A 43 -3.53 13.05 1.65
C HIS A 43 -2.37 12.80 2.60
N PHE A 44 -1.81 11.62 2.60
CA PHE A 44 -0.74 11.24 3.53
C PHE A 44 0.63 11.17 2.88
N LEU A 45 0.68 10.85 1.57
CA LEU A 45 1.94 10.70 0.84
C LEU A 45 1.92 11.58 -0.40
N GLU A 46 3.10 12.03 -0.80
CA GLU A 46 3.23 12.78 -2.04
C GLU A 46 3.02 11.87 -3.24
N GLU A 47 2.51 12.44 -4.32
CA GLU A 47 2.32 11.70 -5.56
C GLU A 47 3.65 11.15 -6.07
N ILE A 48 3.65 9.89 -6.45
CA ILE A 48 4.84 9.25 -7.04
C ILE A 48 4.80 9.50 -8.54
N LYS A 49 5.80 10.23 -9.03
CA LYS A 49 5.93 10.57 -10.44
C LYS A 49 7.08 9.85 -11.12
N GLU A 50 8.08 9.43 -10.33
CA GLU A 50 9.29 8.82 -10.85
C GLU A 50 9.32 7.33 -10.56
N GLN A 51 9.70 6.54 -11.56
CA GLN A 51 9.81 5.09 -11.42
C GLN A 51 10.81 4.69 -10.33
N GLU A 52 11.86 5.48 -10.15
CA GLU A 52 12.87 5.23 -9.14
C GLU A 52 12.29 5.16 -7.72
N VAL A 53 11.30 6.02 -7.43
CA VAL A 53 10.64 6.03 -6.12
C VAL A 53 9.81 4.75 -5.94
N VAL A 54 9.09 4.35 -6.97
CA VAL A 54 8.31 3.10 -6.93
C VAL A 54 9.24 1.91 -6.73
N ASP A 55 10.38 1.91 -7.41
CA ASP A 55 11.35 0.82 -7.28
C ASP A 55 11.84 0.70 -5.85
N LYS A 56 12.12 1.82 -5.19
CA LYS A 56 12.59 1.82 -3.81
C LYS A 56 11.51 1.36 -2.82
N VAL A 57 10.28 1.80 -3.03
CA VAL A 57 9.17 1.37 -2.19
C VAL A 57 8.98 -0.14 -2.31
N MET A 58 8.96 -0.66 -3.53
CA MET A 58 8.82 -2.08 -3.75
C MET A 58 9.98 -2.87 -3.14
N GLU A 59 11.20 -2.38 -3.31
CA GLU A 59 12.38 -3.03 -2.74
C GLU A 59 12.27 -3.13 -1.21
N THR A 60 11.74 -2.10 -0.57
CA THR A 60 11.54 -2.08 0.88
C THR A 60 10.49 -3.08 1.33
N LEU A 61 9.43 -3.24 0.54
CA LEU A 61 8.28 -4.09 0.90
C LEU A 61 8.45 -5.54 0.49
N ASP A 62 9.19 -5.80 -0.58
CA ASP A 62 9.31 -7.12 -1.16
C ASP A 62 10.26 -7.99 -0.36
N ASN A 63 9.73 -8.91 0.43
CA ASN A 63 10.53 -9.82 1.25
C ASN A 63 10.90 -11.09 0.52
N ASP A 64 10.16 -11.43 -0.54
CA ASP A 64 10.35 -12.67 -1.30
C ASP A 64 11.33 -12.53 -2.45
N GLY A 65 11.65 -11.30 -2.83
CA GLY A 65 12.53 -11.04 -3.97
C GLY A 65 11.88 -11.25 -5.33
N ASP A 66 10.53 -11.31 -5.38
CA ASP A 66 9.80 -11.53 -6.64
C ASP A 66 9.44 -10.24 -7.37
N GLY A 67 9.73 -9.08 -6.77
CA GLY A 67 9.43 -7.77 -7.36
C GLY A 67 7.98 -7.37 -7.28
N GLU A 68 7.19 -8.06 -6.48
CA GLU A 68 5.77 -7.80 -6.29
C GLU A 68 5.45 -7.77 -4.79
N CYS A 69 4.32 -7.15 -4.45
CA CYS A 69 3.91 -6.95 -3.06
C CYS A 69 2.67 -7.80 -2.79
N ASP A 70 2.78 -8.80 -1.92
CA ASP A 70 1.63 -9.60 -1.52
C ASP A 70 0.82 -8.87 -0.43
N PHE A 71 -0.29 -9.47 -0.01
CA PHE A 71 -1.17 -8.80 0.95
C PHE A 71 -0.49 -8.54 2.29
N GLN A 72 0.30 -9.49 2.78
CA GLN A 72 1.01 -9.33 4.05
C GLN A 72 2.03 -8.19 3.98
N GLU A 73 2.76 -8.12 2.87
CA GLU A 73 3.71 -7.03 2.64
C GLU A 73 2.99 -5.68 2.51
N PHE A 74 1.82 -5.68 1.85
CA PHE A 74 0.98 -4.48 1.77
C PHE A 74 0.53 -4.04 3.16
N MET A 75 0.14 -4.97 4.03
CA MET A 75 -0.26 -4.64 5.40
C MET A 75 0.89 -4.05 6.20
N ALA A 76 2.11 -4.53 5.98
CA ALA A 76 3.30 -3.94 6.60
C ALA A 76 3.49 -2.48 6.15
N PHE A 77 3.27 -2.21 4.87
CA PHE A 77 3.32 -0.86 4.33
C PHE A 77 2.25 0.04 4.97
N VAL A 78 1.02 -0.46 5.06
CA VAL A 78 -0.08 0.28 5.69
C VAL A 78 0.26 0.59 7.15
N ALA A 79 0.86 -0.38 7.85
CA ALA A 79 1.26 -0.18 9.24
C ALA A 79 2.30 0.93 9.37
N MET A 80 3.27 0.99 8.46
CA MET A 80 4.28 2.05 8.47
C MET A 80 3.66 3.43 8.25
N VAL A 81 2.78 3.54 7.27
CA VAL A 81 2.10 4.81 6.97
C VAL A 81 1.20 5.21 8.14
N THR A 82 0.43 4.28 8.66
CA THR A 82 -0.49 4.54 9.77
C THR A 82 0.27 4.96 11.02
N THR A 83 1.41 4.33 11.29
CA THR A 83 2.26 4.68 12.44
C THR A 83 2.77 6.09 12.31
N ALA A 84 3.22 6.48 11.12
CA ALA A 84 3.69 7.85 10.87
C ALA A 84 2.56 8.86 11.10
N CYS A 85 1.35 8.55 10.63
CA CYS A 85 0.20 9.42 10.86
C CYS A 85 -0.16 9.50 12.34
N HIS A 86 -0.08 8.40 13.06
CA HIS A 86 -0.36 8.35 14.49
C HIS A 86 0.61 9.27 15.25
N GLU A 87 1.89 9.17 14.94
CA GLU A 87 2.91 10.01 15.59
C GLU A 87 2.67 11.50 15.30
N PHE A 88 2.31 11.81 14.06
CA PHE A 88 2.01 13.19 13.69
C PHE A 88 0.84 13.75 14.52
N PHE A 89 -0.24 12.98 14.64
CA PHE A 89 -1.42 13.43 15.39
C PHE A 89 -1.19 13.52 16.89
N GLU A 90 -0.28 12.71 17.44
CA GLU A 90 0.06 12.78 18.85
C GLU A 90 0.79 14.07 19.23
N HIS A 91 1.51 14.66 18.28
CA HIS A 91 2.31 15.85 18.52
C HIS A 91 1.59 17.17 18.18
N GLN A 92 0.30 17.10 17.91
CA GLN A 92 -0.50 18.30 17.63
C GLN A 92 -1.08 18.93 18.87
#